data_59ee11b1c2006f62f3f54d58c32e4b0f
#
_entry.id   59ee11b1c2006f62f3f54d58c32e4b0f
#
_cell.length_a   1.000
_cell.length_b   1.000
_cell.length_c   1.000
_cell.angle_alpha   90.00
_cell.angle_beta   90.00
_cell.angle_gamma   90.00
#
_symmetry.space_group_name_H-M   'P 1'
#
loop_
_entity.id
_entity.type
_entity.pdbx_description
1 polymer ?
#
loop_
_entity_poly.entity_id
_entity_poly.type
_entity_poly.pdbx_seq_one_letter_code
_entity_poly.pdbx_strand_id
1 'polypeptide(L)'
;MTAFHEVQFPPSISYGATGGPTFNTSILTLASGYERRNINWEKTRAVYDVAHGLKTQAELNALLKFFYARNGRAYGFRYKDWADYQLPFDGDALPMFMTTDGGTTSSFQLRKAYGDASNSFIRDIKKPVSGSVVVYADGFATSDVSIDVTTGIVTLGTALRATAGVAISASCEFDVPVRFDIDQMKVSIDDYDNFTWGQIPLIEVRV
;
A
#
# COMPACT_ATOMS: atom_id res chain seq x y z
N MET A 1 19.29 -8.74 -7.78
CA MET A 1 19.13 -7.29 -7.48
C MET A 1 17.78 -7.11 -6.89
N THR A 2 17.66 -6.50 -5.72
CA THR A 2 16.36 -6.11 -5.18
C THR A 2 15.81 -4.98 -6.04
N ALA A 3 14.75 -5.28 -6.79
CA ALA A 3 14.09 -4.30 -7.66
C ALA A 3 13.27 -3.26 -6.87
N PHE A 4 13.47 -3.15 -5.55
CA PHE A 4 12.74 -2.27 -4.65
C PHE A 4 13.68 -1.53 -3.70
N HIS A 5 13.48 -0.23 -3.56
CA HIS A 5 14.18 0.62 -2.61
C HIS A 5 13.23 1.02 -1.48
N GLU A 6 13.62 0.75 -0.22
CA GLU A 6 12.84 1.07 0.98
C GLU A 6 12.88 2.57 1.31
N VAL A 7 12.51 3.39 0.33
CA VAL A 7 12.45 4.85 0.45
C VAL A 7 11.07 5.33 0.09
N GLN A 8 10.53 6.25 0.89
CA GLN A 8 9.21 6.81 0.67
C GLN A 8 9.25 7.91 -0.39
N PHE A 9 8.27 7.90 -1.29
CA PHE A 9 8.00 9.01 -2.21
C PHE A 9 7.68 10.27 -1.41
N PRO A 10 8.11 11.48 -1.84
CA PRO A 10 7.89 12.71 -1.06
C PRO A 10 6.41 12.91 -0.71
N PRO A 11 6.04 12.89 0.60
CA PRO A 11 4.63 12.97 1.02
C PRO A 11 3.94 14.28 0.64
N SER A 12 4.68 15.38 0.51
CA SER A 12 4.13 16.67 0.05
C SER A 12 3.60 16.59 -1.38
N ILE A 13 4.22 15.78 -2.23
CA ILE A 13 3.81 15.58 -3.63
C ILE A 13 2.70 14.53 -3.72
N SER A 14 2.72 13.49 -2.87
CA SER A 14 1.67 12.47 -2.86
C SER A 14 0.32 13.02 -2.37
N TYR A 15 0.34 14.09 -1.57
CA TYR A 15 -0.87 14.78 -1.14
C TYR A 15 -1.49 15.59 -2.29
N GLY A 16 -2.64 15.15 -2.78
CA GLY A 16 -3.30 15.73 -3.95
C GLY A 16 -3.14 14.89 -5.23
N ALA A 17 -2.48 13.73 -5.13
CA ALA A 17 -2.49 12.73 -6.19
C ALA A 17 -3.90 12.20 -6.43
N THR A 18 -4.15 11.76 -7.66
CA THR A 18 -5.39 11.08 -8.06
C THR A 18 -5.08 9.63 -8.36
N GLY A 19 -5.99 8.70 -8.03
CA GLY A 19 -5.78 7.29 -8.31
C GLY A 19 -6.57 6.38 -7.39
N GLY A 20 -6.29 5.09 -7.47
CA GLY A 20 -6.94 4.08 -6.65
C GLY A 20 -6.80 2.66 -7.20
N PRO A 21 -7.55 1.70 -6.64
CA PRO A 21 -7.48 0.31 -7.03
C PRO A 21 -8.04 0.10 -8.44
N THR A 22 -7.36 -0.74 -9.23
CA THR A 22 -7.78 -1.13 -10.57
C THR A 22 -8.02 -2.63 -10.61
N PHE A 23 -9.14 -3.02 -11.20
CA PHE A 23 -9.52 -4.41 -11.48
C PHE A 23 -9.36 -4.71 -12.97
N ASN A 24 -9.20 -5.98 -13.31
CA ASN A 24 -9.24 -6.45 -14.68
C ASN A 24 -10.38 -7.46 -14.85
N THR A 25 -11.43 -7.03 -15.52
CA THR A 25 -12.63 -7.84 -15.75
C THR A 25 -12.94 -7.88 -17.25
N SER A 26 -13.06 -9.07 -17.81
CA SER A 26 -13.55 -9.27 -19.18
C SER A 26 -15.07 -9.40 -19.18
N ILE A 27 -15.73 -8.63 -20.04
CA ILE A 27 -17.17 -8.65 -20.22
C ILE A 27 -17.48 -9.18 -21.61
N LEU A 28 -18.26 -10.25 -21.70
CA LEU A 28 -18.78 -10.81 -22.95
C LEU A 28 -20.29 -10.59 -23.00
N THR A 29 -20.73 -9.75 -23.92
CA THR A 29 -22.17 -9.53 -24.19
C THR A 29 -22.65 -10.54 -25.22
N LEU A 30 -23.69 -11.31 -24.87
CA LEU A 30 -24.32 -12.27 -25.75
C LEU A 30 -25.34 -11.56 -26.66
N ALA A 31 -25.67 -12.16 -27.81
CA ALA A 31 -26.70 -11.65 -28.73
C ALA A 31 -28.09 -11.51 -28.09
N SER A 32 -28.35 -12.23 -27.00
CA SER A 32 -29.57 -12.15 -26.19
C SER A 32 -29.60 -10.96 -25.22
N GLY A 33 -28.55 -10.11 -25.17
CA GLY A 33 -28.45 -8.99 -24.25
C GLY A 33 -27.93 -9.34 -22.86
N TYR A 34 -27.70 -10.63 -22.54
CA TYR A 34 -27.09 -11.04 -21.29
C TYR A 34 -25.57 -10.87 -21.32
N GLU A 35 -24.97 -10.60 -20.16
CA GLU A 35 -23.53 -10.46 -19.99
C GLU A 35 -22.92 -11.62 -19.19
N ARG A 36 -21.76 -12.08 -19.65
CA ARG A 36 -20.86 -12.90 -18.82
C ARG A 36 -19.67 -12.06 -18.40
N ARG A 37 -19.38 -12.04 -17.09
CA ARG A 37 -18.26 -11.29 -16.50
C ARG A 37 -17.24 -12.26 -15.97
N ASN A 38 -15.99 -12.07 -16.36
CA ASN A 38 -14.86 -12.89 -15.92
C ASN A 38 -13.83 -12.01 -15.23
N ILE A 39 -13.47 -12.34 -13.99
CA ILE A 39 -12.44 -11.66 -13.19
C ILE A 39 -11.09 -12.24 -13.61
N ASN A 40 -10.24 -11.44 -14.28
CA ASN A 40 -8.95 -11.88 -14.79
C ASN A 40 -7.84 -11.79 -13.72
N TRP A 41 -7.98 -10.91 -12.75
CA TRP A 41 -7.02 -10.73 -11.68
C TRP A 41 -7.66 -11.03 -10.33
N GLU A 42 -7.02 -11.89 -9.56
CA GLU A 42 -7.41 -12.19 -8.18
C GLU A 42 -7.16 -11.01 -7.24
N LYS A 43 -6.05 -10.29 -7.45
CA LYS A 43 -5.66 -9.13 -6.64
C LYS A 43 -5.68 -7.87 -7.48
N THR A 44 -6.13 -6.77 -6.89
CA THR A 44 -6.12 -5.44 -7.49
C THR A 44 -4.70 -4.95 -7.73
N ARG A 45 -4.58 -3.93 -8.54
CA ARG A 45 -3.34 -3.19 -8.78
C ARG A 45 -3.67 -1.71 -8.78
N ALA A 46 -3.16 -0.96 -7.80
CA ALA A 46 -3.42 0.46 -7.72
C ALA A 46 -2.62 1.23 -8.78
N VAL A 47 -3.25 2.27 -9.32
CA VAL A 47 -2.63 3.21 -10.27
C VAL A 47 -2.88 4.62 -9.75
N TYR A 48 -1.84 5.45 -9.74
CA TYR A 48 -1.90 6.84 -9.25
C TYR A 48 -1.30 7.78 -10.28
N ASP A 49 -1.75 9.04 -10.27
CA ASP A 49 -1.13 10.16 -10.98
C ASP A 49 -0.78 11.24 -9.97
N VAL A 50 0.50 11.56 -9.84
CA VAL A 50 1.02 12.50 -8.85
C VAL A 50 1.29 13.90 -9.45
N ALA A 51 0.95 14.15 -10.70
CA ALA A 51 1.17 15.42 -11.37
C ALA A 51 0.55 16.61 -10.62
N HIS A 52 -0.65 16.41 -10.06
CA HIS A 52 -1.38 17.46 -9.34
C HIS A 52 -0.79 17.83 -7.98
N GLY A 53 0.10 17.01 -7.43
CA GLY A 53 0.79 17.28 -6.17
C GLY A 53 1.93 18.28 -6.26
N LEU A 54 2.39 18.61 -7.48
CA LEU A 54 3.49 19.53 -7.71
C LEU A 54 3.00 20.98 -7.74
N LYS A 55 3.52 21.81 -6.84
CA LYS A 55 3.11 23.21 -6.69
C LYS A 55 4.30 24.17 -6.70
N THR A 56 5.50 23.68 -6.44
CA THR A 56 6.69 24.52 -6.24
C THR A 56 7.91 23.97 -7.00
N GLN A 57 8.83 24.88 -7.35
CA GLN A 57 10.13 24.49 -7.92
C GLN A 57 10.93 23.53 -7.03
N ALA A 58 10.78 23.66 -5.72
CA ALA A 58 11.46 22.76 -4.76
C ALA A 58 10.93 21.33 -4.84
N GLU A 59 9.61 21.16 -4.97
CA GLU A 59 8.96 19.85 -5.15
C GLU A 59 9.35 19.23 -6.50
N LEU A 60 9.44 20.04 -7.55
CA LEU A 60 9.98 19.63 -8.84
C LEU A 60 11.38 19.04 -8.70
N ASN A 61 12.27 19.81 -8.09
CA ASN A 61 13.65 19.38 -7.91
C ASN A 61 13.75 18.10 -7.08
N ALA A 62 12.92 17.97 -6.04
CA ALA A 62 12.82 16.75 -5.25
C ALA A 62 12.35 15.55 -6.08
N LEU A 63 11.31 15.75 -6.89
CA LEU A 63 10.78 14.71 -7.78
C LEU A 63 11.78 14.29 -8.85
N LEU A 64 12.47 15.25 -9.50
CA LEU A 64 13.51 14.94 -10.49
C LEU A 64 14.64 14.11 -9.87
N LYS A 65 15.17 14.54 -8.72
CA LYS A 65 16.17 13.77 -7.98
C LYS A 65 15.68 12.35 -7.66
N PHE A 66 14.43 12.24 -7.22
CA PHE A 66 13.82 10.96 -6.89
C PHE A 66 13.68 10.07 -8.12
N PHE A 67 13.23 10.62 -9.26
CA PHE A 67 13.06 9.90 -10.53
C PHE A 67 14.39 9.36 -11.06
N TYR A 68 15.44 10.20 -11.08
CA TYR A 68 16.78 9.77 -11.47
C TYR A 68 17.32 8.66 -10.56
N ALA A 69 17.12 8.78 -9.26
CA ALA A 69 17.57 7.77 -8.29
C ALA A 69 16.80 6.43 -8.42
N ARG A 70 15.64 6.40 -9.08
CA ARG A 70 14.85 5.19 -9.37
C ARG A 70 15.04 4.66 -10.78
N ASN A 71 15.83 5.35 -11.63
CA ASN A 71 16.03 5.02 -13.04
C ASN A 71 14.69 4.81 -13.76
N GLY A 72 13.77 5.76 -13.65
CA GLY A 72 12.44 5.67 -14.23
C GLY A 72 11.66 4.46 -13.70
N ARG A 73 11.32 3.52 -14.58
CA ARG A 73 10.51 2.33 -14.26
C ARG A 73 11.27 1.21 -13.52
N ALA A 74 12.59 1.33 -13.33
CA ALA A 74 13.43 0.20 -12.94
C ALA A 74 13.24 -0.24 -11.49
N TYR A 75 13.05 0.71 -10.57
CA TYR A 75 13.01 0.41 -9.13
C TYR A 75 11.68 0.83 -8.51
N GLY A 76 11.14 -0.07 -7.68
CA GLY A 76 10.00 0.23 -6.83
C GLY A 76 10.39 1.04 -5.61
N PHE A 77 9.40 1.69 -5.00
CA PHE A 77 9.53 2.51 -3.81
C PHE A 77 8.22 2.57 -3.01
N ARG A 78 8.25 3.11 -1.81
CA ARG A 78 7.09 3.28 -0.93
C ARG A 78 6.30 4.52 -1.33
N TYR A 79 4.99 4.41 -1.37
CA TYR A 79 4.07 5.51 -1.67
C TYR A 79 2.96 5.58 -0.63
N LYS A 80 2.77 6.73 0.01
CA LYS A 80 1.65 6.97 0.93
C LYS A 80 0.40 7.33 0.13
N ASP A 81 -0.57 6.44 0.13
CA ASP A 81 -1.91 6.70 -0.38
C ASP A 81 -2.76 7.36 0.70
N TRP A 82 -2.99 8.66 0.58
CA TRP A 82 -3.74 9.43 1.59
C TRP A 82 -5.21 9.04 1.70
N ALA A 83 -5.74 8.32 0.72
CA ALA A 83 -7.11 7.81 0.78
C ALA A 83 -7.18 6.45 1.51
N ASP A 84 -6.07 5.68 1.53
CA ASP A 84 -6.04 4.33 2.10
C ASP A 84 -4.65 3.98 2.67
N TYR A 85 -4.28 4.61 3.77
CA TYR A 85 -2.97 4.44 4.43
C TYR A 85 -3.04 3.84 5.83
N GLN A 86 -4.24 3.58 6.36
CA GLN A 86 -4.43 3.13 7.75
C GLN A 86 -5.08 1.76 7.84
N LEU A 87 -4.71 1.01 8.87
CA LEU A 87 -5.36 -0.22 9.30
C LEU A 87 -5.70 -0.09 10.81
N PRO A 88 -6.95 -0.23 11.21
CA PRO A 88 -8.19 -0.28 10.41
C PRO A 88 -8.47 1.06 9.73
N PHE A 89 -9.57 1.17 9.00
CA PHE A 89 -10.11 2.48 8.64
C PHE A 89 -10.49 3.27 9.91
N ASP A 90 -10.44 4.59 9.83
CA ASP A 90 -10.83 5.45 10.95
C ASP A 90 -12.27 5.15 11.38
N GLY A 91 -12.44 4.87 12.68
CA GLY A 91 -13.74 4.50 13.26
C GLY A 91 -14.08 3.00 13.19
N ASP A 92 -13.32 2.18 12.49
CA ASP A 92 -13.55 0.73 12.44
C ASP A 92 -12.92 0.00 13.64
N ALA A 93 -13.47 -1.18 13.94
CA ALA A 93 -12.91 -2.06 14.97
C ALA A 93 -11.54 -2.60 14.55
N LEU A 94 -10.67 -2.84 15.53
CA LEU A 94 -9.37 -3.49 15.28
C LEU A 94 -9.57 -4.87 14.64
N PRO A 95 -8.92 -5.16 13.49
CA PRO A 95 -9.02 -6.47 12.87
C PRO A 95 -8.30 -7.52 13.70
N MET A 96 -8.98 -8.63 13.95
CA MET A 96 -8.39 -9.81 14.56
C MET A 96 -7.64 -10.61 13.50
N PHE A 97 -6.39 -10.97 13.78
CA PHE A 97 -5.55 -11.71 12.85
C PHE A 97 -5.50 -13.20 13.19
N MET A 98 -5.42 -13.53 14.48
CA MET A 98 -5.34 -14.89 14.93
C MET A 98 -5.67 -15.00 16.42
N THR A 99 -5.90 -16.23 16.86
CA THR A 99 -5.86 -16.62 18.28
C THR A 99 -4.63 -17.48 18.50
N THR A 100 -3.89 -17.25 19.55
CA THR A 100 -2.68 -18.04 19.87
C THR A 100 -3.05 -19.47 20.24
N ASP A 101 -2.22 -20.42 19.84
CA ASP A 101 -2.45 -21.86 19.97
C ASP A 101 -1.52 -22.57 20.99
N GLY A 102 -0.77 -21.79 21.76
CA GLY A 102 0.15 -22.33 22.77
C GLY A 102 1.50 -22.79 22.22
N GLY A 103 1.93 -22.22 21.06
CA GLY A 103 3.31 -22.36 20.63
C GLY A 103 3.55 -22.84 19.20
N THR A 104 2.50 -23.23 18.45
CA THR A 104 2.65 -23.74 17.08
C THR A 104 2.76 -22.60 16.08
N THR A 105 1.83 -21.62 16.14
CA THR A 105 1.82 -20.48 15.23
C THR A 105 2.61 -19.32 15.83
N SER A 106 3.62 -18.84 15.10
CA SER A 106 4.54 -17.81 15.59
C SER A 106 4.47 -16.49 14.86
N SER A 107 3.81 -16.42 13.71
CA SER A 107 3.78 -15.21 12.89
C SER A 107 2.52 -15.11 12.05
N PHE A 108 2.16 -13.87 11.68
CA PHE A 108 1.06 -13.60 10.78
C PHE A 108 1.41 -12.43 9.85
N GLN A 109 0.75 -12.38 8.68
CA GLN A 109 0.82 -11.27 7.74
C GLN A 109 -0.19 -10.19 8.14
N LEU A 110 0.23 -8.92 8.19
CA LEU A 110 -0.70 -7.80 8.28
C LEU A 110 -1.58 -7.76 7.03
N ARG A 111 -2.89 -7.64 7.25
CA ARG A 111 -3.90 -7.67 6.18
C ARG A 111 -4.99 -6.66 6.46
N LYS A 112 -5.52 -6.06 5.38
CA LYS A 112 -6.70 -5.21 5.43
C LYS A 112 -7.81 -5.86 4.61
N ALA A 113 -8.99 -5.98 5.21
CA ALA A 113 -10.17 -6.48 4.54
C ALA A 113 -11.01 -5.29 4.02
N TYR A 114 -11.49 -5.42 2.80
CA TYR A 114 -12.42 -4.50 2.15
C TYR A 114 -13.63 -5.29 1.72
N GLY A 115 -14.81 -4.75 1.89
CA GLY A 115 -16.01 -5.42 1.42
C GLY A 115 -17.16 -5.33 2.40
N ASP A 116 -18.15 -6.16 2.13
CA ASP A 116 -19.39 -6.27 2.87
C ASP A 116 -19.72 -7.74 3.17
N ALA A 117 -20.94 -7.99 3.63
CA ALA A 117 -21.40 -9.35 3.94
C ALA A 117 -21.46 -10.28 2.71
N SER A 118 -21.48 -9.74 1.50
CA SER A 118 -21.59 -10.51 0.25
C SER A 118 -20.24 -10.89 -0.34
N ASN A 119 -19.24 -10.02 -0.21
CA ASN A 119 -17.90 -10.25 -0.75
C ASN A 119 -16.83 -9.50 0.06
N SER A 120 -15.73 -10.16 0.33
CA SER A 120 -14.58 -9.59 1.02
C SER A 120 -13.33 -9.74 0.17
N PHE A 121 -12.64 -8.61 -0.06
CA PHE A 121 -11.31 -8.57 -0.67
C PHE A 121 -10.27 -8.38 0.41
N ILE A 122 -9.25 -9.23 0.45
CA ILE A 122 -8.17 -9.18 1.44
C ILE A 122 -6.89 -8.68 0.75
N ARG A 123 -6.36 -7.57 1.24
CA ARG A 123 -5.08 -7.01 0.83
C ARG A 123 -4.00 -7.31 1.85
N ASP A 124 -2.91 -7.95 1.42
CA ASP A 124 -1.71 -8.10 2.24
C ASP A 124 -1.00 -6.75 2.36
N ILE A 125 -0.75 -6.28 3.57
CA ILE A 125 0.05 -5.08 3.84
C ILE A 125 1.52 -5.48 3.87
N LYS A 126 2.26 -5.10 2.82
CA LYS A 126 3.67 -5.46 2.65
C LYS A 126 4.63 -4.41 3.19
N LYS A 127 4.20 -3.16 3.27
CA LYS A 127 5.06 -2.02 3.61
C LYS A 127 4.46 -1.20 4.77
N PRO A 128 4.30 -1.79 5.98
CA PRO A 128 3.89 -0.98 7.13
C PRO A 128 4.94 0.10 7.43
N VAL A 129 4.47 1.24 7.93
CA VAL A 129 5.34 2.36 8.32
C VAL A 129 6.05 2.00 9.62
N SER A 130 7.37 2.19 9.66
CA SER A 130 8.15 1.91 10.86
C SER A 130 7.68 2.74 12.06
N GLY A 131 7.45 2.07 13.19
CA GLY A 131 6.99 2.71 14.43
C GLY A 131 5.49 2.97 14.50
N SER A 132 4.71 2.72 13.43
CA SER A 132 3.26 2.88 13.45
C SER A 132 2.50 1.61 13.84
N VAL A 133 3.14 0.46 13.78
CA VAL A 133 2.50 -0.84 14.05
C VAL A 133 2.34 -1.03 15.54
N VAL A 134 1.10 -1.17 15.98
CA VAL A 134 0.75 -1.54 17.35
C VAL A 134 0.02 -2.86 17.33
N VAL A 135 0.51 -3.83 18.09
CA VAL A 135 -0.11 -5.15 18.23
C VAL A 135 -0.79 -5.22 19.59
N TYR A 136 -1.97 -5.83 19.61
CA TYR A 136 -2.79 -5.97 20.82
C TYR A 136 -3.04 -7.44 21.09
N ALA A 137 -2.90 -7.81 22.37
CA ALA A 137 -3.23 -9.10 22.92
C ALA A 137 -4.46 -8.92 23.84
N ASP A 138 -5.58 -9.57 23.53
CA ASP A 138 -6.87 -9.39 24.21
C ASP A 138 -7.26 -7.91 24.42
N GLY A 139 -6.95 -7.05 23.43
CA GLY A 139 -7.24 -5.62 23.45
C GLY A 139 -6.19 -4.74 24.15
N PHE A 140 -5.14 -5.31 24.74
CA PHE A 140 -4.05 -4.55 25.36
C PHE A 140 -2.80 -4.52 24.48
N ALA A 141 -2.21 -3.34 24.31
CA ALA A 141 -0.99 -3.20 23.52
C ALA A 141 0.15 -4.04 24.12
N THR A 142 0.86 -4.77 23.25
CA THR A 142 1.99 -5.62 23.64
C THR A 142 3.25 -5.26 22.86
N SER A 143 4.40 -5.36 23.52
CA SER A 143 5.73 -5.25 22.92
C SER A 143 6.43 -6.59 22.69
N ASP A 144 5.80 -7.72 23.08
CA ASP A 144 6.35 -9.07 22.88
C ASP A 144 6.14 -9.54 21.44
N VAL A 145 6.59 -8.72 20.47
CA VAL A 145 6.48 -8.95 19.03
C VAL A 145 7.69 -8.38 18.28
N SER A 146 7.99 -8.97 17.15
CA SER A 146 8.94 -8.44 16.18
C SER A 146 8.23 -8.19 14.85
N ILE A 147 8.48 -7.04 14.23
CA ILE A 147 7.78 -6.57 13.03
C ILE A 147 8.79 -6.39 11.90
N ASP A 148 8.58 -7.09 10.80
CA ASP A 148 9.35 -6.86 9.58
C ASP A 148 8.60 -5.84 8.70
N VAL A 149 9.10 -4.61 8.70
CA VAL A 149 8.51 -3.50 7.94
C VAL A 149 8.70 -3.64 6.42
N THR A 150 9.52 -4.57 5.96
CA THR A 150 9.75 -4.82 4.53
C THR A 150 8.79 -5.84 3.93
N THR A 151 8.26 -6.73 4.76
CA THR A 151 7.32 -7.79 4.34
C THR A 151 5.94 -7.66 4.98
N GLY A 152 5.81 -6.90 6.09
CA GLY A 152 4.57 -6.78 6.85
C GLY A 152 4.25 -8.02 7.69
N ILE A 153 5.25 -8.86 7.96
CA ILE A 153 5.10 -10.03 8.84
C ILE A 153 5.35 -9.60 10.27
N VAL A 154 4.43 -9.98 11.15
CA VAL A 154 4.56 -9.84 12.60
C VAL A 154 4.87 -11.20 13.19
N THR A 155 5.94 -11.30 13.99
CA THR A 155 6.34 -12.50 14.71
C THR A 155 6.08 -12.31 16.20
N LEU A 156 5.35 -13.23 16.80
CA LEU A 156 5.03 -13.22 18.23
C LEU A 156 6.25 -13.60 19.05
N GLY A 157 6.48 -12.89 20.15
CA GLY A 157 7.50 -13.25 21.12
C GLY A 157 7.17 -14.55 21.89
N THR A 158 8.15 -15.05 22.62
CA THR A 158 8.06 -16.37 23.24
C THR A 158 6.97 -16.45 24.30
N ALA A 159 6.79 -15.40 25.10
CA ALA A 159 5.81 -15.37 26.17
C ALA A 159 4.38 -15.36 25.63
N LEU A 160 4.12 -14.47 24.66
CA LEU A 160 2.81 -14.35 24.02
C LEU A 160 2.44 -15.61 23.24
N ARG A 161 3.39 -16.18 22.51
CA ARG A 161 3.19 -17.40 21.72
C ARG A 161 2.87 -18.62 22.60
N ALA A 162 3.50 -18.73 23.76
CA ALA A 162 3.31 -19.87 24.69
C ALA A 162 1.95 -19.88 25.38
N THR A 163 1.24 -18.74 25.39
CA THR A 163 -0.09 -18.62 26.01
C THR A 163 -1.16 -18.92 24.97
N ALA A 164 -1.95 -19.97 25.16
CA ALA A 164 -3.04 -20.32 24.25
C ALA A 164 -4.30 -19.47 24.51
N GLY A 165 -5.08 -19.20 23.45
CA GLY A 165 -6.38 -18.55 23.53
C GLY A 165 -6.37 -17.02 23.53
N VAL A 166 -5.21 -16.38 23.36
CA VAL A 166 -5.09 -14.91 23.29
C VAL A 166 -5.48 -14.41 21.89
N ALA A 167 -6.43 -13.49 21.83
CA ALA A 167 -6.84 -12.85 20.58
C ALA A 167 -5.83 -11.77 20.18
N ILE A 168 -5.24 -11.90 18.99
CA ILE A 168 -4.25 -10.97 18.45
C ILE A 168 -4.90 -10.07 17.42
N SER A 169 -4.81 -8.77 17.65
CA SER A 169 -5.22 -7.72 16.71
C SER A 169 -4.09 -6.72 16.49
N ALA A 170 -4.17 -5.91 15.45
CA ALA A 170 -3.13 -4.92 15.16
C ALA A 170 -3.70 -3.69 14.45
N SER A 171 -3.00 -2.57 14.62
CA SER A 171 -3.20 -1.34 13.85
C SER A 171 -1.88 -0.86 13.27
N CYS A 172 -1.91 -0.18 12.14
CA CYS A 172 -0.72 0.43 11.54
C CYS A 172 -1.06 1.49 10.50
N GLU A 173 -0.10 2.34 10.19
CA GLU A 173 -0.05 3.02 8.89
C GLU A 173 0.75 2.16 7.91
N PHE A 174 0.45 2.27 6.62
CA PHE A 174 1.16 1.52 5.58
C PHE A 174 1.32 2.31 4.29
N ASP A 175 2.38 1.99 3.58
CA ASP A 175 2.66 2.48 2.24
C ASP A 175 2.28 1.43 1.20
N VAL A 176 1.96 1.90 0.00
CA VAL A 176 1.76 1.06 -1.19
C VAL A 176 3.11 0.92 -1.90
N PRO A 177 3.55 -0.33 -2.21
CA PRO A 177 4.74 -0.51 -3.03
C PRO A 177 4.41 -0.15 -4.48
N VAL A 178 5.05 0.88 -5.04
CA VAL A 178 4.82 1.35 -6.40
C VAL A 178 6.13 1.51 -7.17
N ARG A 179 6.03 1.68 -8.47
CA ARG A 179 7.10 2.20 -9.35
C ARG A 179 6.55 3.27 -10.26
N PHE A 180 7.40 4.07 -10.86
CA PHE A 180 6.99 4.91 -12.00
C PHE A 180 6.51 4.02 -13.16
N ASP A 181 5.52 4.50 -13.91
CA ASP A 181 5.08 3.80 -15.14
C ASP A 181 5.50 4.52 -16.42
N ILE A 182 6.48 5.42 -16.29
CA ILE A 182 7.14 6.15 -17.38
C ILE A 182 8.65 6.09 -17.24
N ASP A 183 9.35 6.09 -18.37
CA ASP A 183 10.81 6.23 -18.45
C ASP A 183 11.21 7.65 -18.86
N GLN A 184 10.26 8.46 -19.28
CA GLN A 184 10.49 9.86 -19.65
C GLN A 184 9.55 10.77 -18.84
N MET A 185 10.11 11.62 -18.00
CA MET A 185 9.38 12.68 -17.33
C MET A 185 9.33 13.91 -18.24
N LYS A 186 8.13 14.28 -18.69
CA LYS A 186 7.92 15.46 -19.55
C LYS A 186 7.58 16.64 -18.66
N VAL A 187 8.38 17.70 -18.77
CA VAL A 187 8.19 18.98 -18.09
C VAL A 187 8.03 20.03 -19.19
N SER A 188 6.99 20.83 -19.12
CA SER A 188 6.85 22.05 -19.91
C SER A 188 7.08 23.26 -19.01
N ILE A 189 7.86 24.21 -19.48
CA ILE A 189 8.08 25.48 -18.80
C ILE A 189 7.35 26.50 -19.65
N ASP A 190 6.18 26.93 -19.20
CA ASP A 190 5.30 27.80 -20.00
C ASP A 190 5.60 29.28 -19.75
N ASP A 191 6.11 29.66 -18.57
CA ASP A 191 6.53 31.02 -18.19
C ASP A 191 7.41 31.01 -16.96
N TYR A 192 7.95 32.15 -16.55
CA TYR A 192 8.73 32.29 -15.31
C TYR A 192 7.87 31.90 -14.10
N ASP A 193 8.31 30.86 -13.37
CA ASP A 193 7.61 30.24 -12.23
C ASP A 193 6.30 29.49 -12.56
N ASN A 194 5.98 29.26 -13.83
CA ASN A 194 4.80 28.50 -14.22
C ASN A 194 5.20 27.22 -14.97
N PHE A 195 5.09 26.09 -14.26
CA PHE A 195 5.45 24.77 -14.79
C PHE A 195 4.18 23.97 -15.05
N THR A 196 4.05 23.45 -16.26
CA THR A 196 2.98 22.49 -16.60
C THR A 196 3.56 21.10 -16.71
N TRP A 197 2.93 20.17 -16.02
CA TRP A 197 3.33 18.79 -15.96
C TRP A 197 2.37 17.92 -16.76
N GLY A 198 2.94 17.01 -17.51
CA GLY A 198 2.19 15.88 -18.00
C GLY A 198 1.83 14.93 -16.85
N GLN A 199 1.16 13.85 -17.19
CA GLN A 199 0.87 12.77 -16.22
C GLN A 199 2.17 12.17 -15.68
N ILE A 200 2.19 11.91 -14.38
CA ILE A 200 3.26 11.18 -13.69
C ILE A 200 2.65 9.92 -13.07
N PRO A 201 2.44 8.90 -13.90
CA PRO A 201 1.76 7.69 -13.43
C PRO A 201 2.69 6.85 -12.57
N LEU A 202 2.13 6.40 -11.45
CA LEU A 202 2.69 5.37 -10.58
C LEU A 202 1.81 4.13 -10.66
N ILE A 203 2.42 2.97 -10.58
CA ILE A 203 1.70 1.70 -10.62
C ILE A 203 2.19 0.79 -9.49
N GLU A 204 1.24 0.16 -8.78
CA GLU A 204 1.54 -0.78 -7.71
C GLU A 204 2.34 -1.98 -8.24
N VAL A 205 3.36 -2.38 -7.49
CA VAL A 205 4.18 -3.56 -7.78
C VAL A 205 3.97 -4.63 -6.71
N ARG A 206 4.04 -5.88 -7.13
CA ARG A 206 4.01 -7.03 -6.22
C ARG A 206 5.43 -7.28 -5.69
N VAL A 207 5.59 -7.25 -4.36
CA VAL A 207 6.85 -7.46 -3.64
C VAL A 207 6.72 -8.59 -2.63
#